data_1cb4ce69352322218b5bae19a04adb5a
#
_entry.id   1cb4ce69352322218b5bae19a04adb5a
#
_cell.length_a   1.000
_cell.length_b   1.000
_cell.length_c   1.000
_cell.angle_alpha   90.00
_cell.angle_beta   90.00
_cell.angle_gamma   90.00
#
_symmetry.space_group_name_H-M   'P 1'
#
loop_
_entity.id
_entity.type
_entity.pdbx_description
1 polymer ?
#
loop_
_entity_poly.entity_id
_entity_poly.type
_entity_poly.pdbx_seq_one_letter_code
_entity_poly.pdbx_strand_id
1 'polypeptide(L)'
;PTPDLRRRYEIWQSWPVYPELSPEMLAVYQRGQKSGRDAHTFSVIGDCQSSPTYFLNLYDQGLYSLPQEEEYLQDTIDWYSGSFSHRSITVANGLTAPGVLNPRWSDPNQCRKQEKPIDCEIRLHNPSVVLISLGTNWHPSLSHAQYLDYLYQIIEKLLEEDIVPVLS
;
A
#
# COMPACT_ATOMS: atom_id res chain seq x y z
N PRO A 1 -20.19 24.89 1.70
CA PRO A 1 -19.63 23.83 2.53
C PRO A 1 -19.56 22.58 1.71
N THR A 2 -18.33 22.08 1.48
CA THR A 2 -18.13 20.78 0.83
C THR A 2 -18.77 19.73 1.72
N PRO A 3 -19.61 18.80 1.21
CA PRO A 3 -20.15 17.72 2.02
C PRO A 3 -19.00 16.94 2.66
N ASP A 4 -19.13 16.63 3.95
CA ASP A 4 -18.20 15.72 4.61
C ASP A 4 -18.41 14.31 4.04
N LEU A 5 -17.54 13.90 3.13
CA LEU A 5 -17.59 12.59 2.48
C LEU A 5 -16.93 11.48 3.31
N ARG A 6 -16.42 11.82 4.52
CA ARG A 6 -15.84 10.81 5.41
C ARG A 6 -16.93 9.84 5.84
N ARG A 7 -16.64 8.56 5.65
CA ARG A 7 -17.53 7.50 6.11
C ARG A 7 -17.52 7.44 7.63
N ARG A 8 -18.69 7.30 8.23
CA ARG A 8 -18.81 7.21 9.69
C ARG A 8 -18.32 5.84 10.13
N TYR A 9 -17.31 5.81 10.99
CA TYR A 9 -16.69 4.57 11.47
C TYR A 9 -17.70 3.66 12.22
N GLU A 10 -18.76 4.22 12.80
CA GLU A 10 -19.78 3.46 13.52
C GLU A 10 -20.61 2.53 12.62
N ILE A 11 -20.60 2.77 11.31
CA ILE A 11 -21.35 1.99 10.32
C ILE A 11 -20.43 1.26 9.33
N TRP A 12 -19.20 0.96 9.74
CA TRP A 12 -18.20 0.34 8.86
C TRP A 12 -18.68 -0.97 8.21
N GLN A 13 -19.57 -1.75 8.88
CA GLN A 13 -20.15 -2.98 8.31
C GLN A 13 -21.01 -2.71 7.07
N SER A 14 -21.48 -1.47 6.89
CA SER A 14 -22.25 -1.08 5.70
C SER A 14 -21.38 -0.55 4.56
N TRP A 15 -20.07 -0.43 4.78
CA TRP A 15 -19.15 0.00 3.74
C TRP A 15 -19.00 -1.12 2.71
N PRO A 16 -18.89 -0.79 1.42
CA PRO A 16 -18.60 -1.80 0.39
C PRO A 16 -17.25 -2.46 0.67
N VAL A 17 -17.18 -3.75 0.48
CA VAL A 17 -15.93 -4.52 0.61
C VAL A 17 -14.90 -4.03 -0.41
N TYR A 18 -15.37 -3.71 -1.60
CA TYR A 18 -14.54 -3.11 -2.65
C TYR A 18 -14.93 -1.65 -2.84
N PRO A 19 -13.98 -0.71 -2.73
CA PRO A 19 -14.26 0.69 -3.02
C PRO A 19 -14.54 0.88 -4.52
N GLU A 20 -15.43 1.81 -4.85
CA GLU A 20 -15.54 2.27 -6.23
C GLU A 20 -14.28 3.04 -6.62
N LEU A 21 -13.71 2.67 -7.76
CA LEU A 21 -12.56 3.39 -8.31
C LEU A 21 -13.02 4.77 -8.84
N SER A 22 -12.57 5.82 -8.20
CA SER A 22 -12.92 7.17 -8.64
C SER A 22 -12.19 7.54 -9.95
N PRO A 23 -12.77 8.44 -10.76
CA PRO A 23 -12.11 8.95 -11.97
C PRO A 23 -10.74 9.57 -11.67
N GLU A 24 -10.57 10.20 -10.50
CA GLU A 24 -9.31 10.79 -10.07
C GLU A 24 -8.24 9.73 -9.86
N MET A 25 -8.58 8.61 -9.20
CA MET A 25 -7.62 7.50 -8.98
C MET A 25 -7.29 6.80 -10.30
N LEU A 26 -8.25 6.65 -11.19
CA LEU A 26 -7.97 6.16 -12.54
C LEU A 26 -7.01 7.09 -13.30
N ALA A 27 -7.17 8.41 -13.16
CA ALA A 27 -6.26 9.38 -13.76
C ALA A 27 -4.84 9.31 -13.15
N VAL A 28 -4.70 9.06 -11.83
CA VAL A 28 -3.40 8.81 -11.19
C VAL A 28 -2.73 7.59 -11.83
N TYR A 29 -3.42 6.47 -11.91
CA TYR A 29 -2.90 5.25 -12.54
C TYR A 29 -2.45 5.49 -13.99
N GLN A 30 -3.28 6.17 -14.79
CA GLN A 30 -2.95 6.48 -16.18
C GLN A 30 -1.73 7.41 -16.33
N ARG A 31 -1.54 8.35 -15.42
CA ARG A 31 -0.33 9.18 -15.40
C ARG A 31 0.89 8.35 -15.02
N GLY A 32 0.75 7.47 -14.02
CA GLY A 32 1.79 6.53 -13.62
C GLY A 32 2.28 5.67 -14.80
N GLN A 33 1.36 5.12 -15.59
CA GLN A 33 1.73 4.36 -16.78
C GLN A 33 2.50 5.21 -17.80
N LYS A 34 2.11 6.48 -18.01
CA LYS A 34 2.79 7.39 -18.93
C LYS A 34 4.16 7.82 -18.40
N SER A 35 4.36 7.91 -17.09
CA SER A 35 5.64 8.23 -16.44
C SER A 35 6.55 7.02 -16.27
N GLY A 36 6.08 5.81 -16.63
CA GLY A 36 6.88 4.59 -16.63
C GLY A 36 6.78 3.76 -15.34
N ARG A 37 5.71 3.89 -14.56
CA ARG A 37 5.39 2.96 -13.49
C ARG A 37 5.08 1.58 -14.07
N ASP A 38 5.52 0.54 -13.38
CA ASP A 38 5.26 -0.83 -13.81
C ASP A 38 3.81 -1.22 -13.49
N ALA A 39 3.00 -1.41 -14.54
CA ALA A 39 1.59 -1.79 -14.42
C ALA A 39 1.39 -3.14 -13.73
N HIS A 40 2.40 -4.01 -13.76
CA HIS A 40 2.34 -5.37 -13.23
C HIS A 40 2.88 -5.48 -11.82
N THR A 41 3.26 -4.36 -11.18
CA THR A 41 3.79 -4.37 -9.82
C THR A 41 2.93 -3.59 -8.84
N PHE A 42 2.77 -4.18 -7.66
CA PHE A 42 2.32 -3.47 -6.47
C PHE A 42 3.31 -3.66 -5.33
N SER A 43 3.35 -2.70 -4.42
CA SER A 43 4.10 -2.79 -3.16
C SER A 43 3.17 -2.71 -1.96
N VAL A 44 3.70 -3.05 -0.78
CA VAL A 44 2.97 -3.02 0.48
C VAL A 44 3.69 -2.11 1.46
N ILE A 45 2.94 -1.29 2.19
CA ILE A 45 3.40 -0.53 3.36
C ILE A 45 2.69 -1.11 4.58
N GLY A 46 3.43 -1.62 5.54
CA GLY A 46 2.81 -2.23 6.71
C GLY A 46 3.78 -2.77 7.75
N ASP A 47 3.23 -3.40 8.76
CA ASP A 47 3.97 -4.04 9.84
C ASP A 47 4.28 -5.53 9.56
N CYS A 48 4.56 -6.29 10.61
CA CYS A 48 4.87 -7.73 10.49
C CYS A 48 3.71 -8.55 9.87
N GLN A 49 2.45 -8.12 10.02
CA GLN A 49 1.30 -8.81 9.43
C GLN A 49 1.27 -8.67 7.91
N SER A 50 1.88 -7.61 7.40
CA SER A 50 2.00 -7.34 5.96
C SER A 50 3.19 -8.04 5.30
N SER A 51 3.98 -8.80 6.06
CA SER A 51 5.06 -9.63 5.49
C SER A 51 4.47 -10.66 4.53
N PRO A 52 5.08 -10.88 3.35
CA PRO A 52 4.58 -11.84 2.36
C PRO A 52 4.25 -13.20 2.95
N THR A 53 5.04 -13.69 3.90
CA THR A 53 4.83 -14.97 4.58
C THR A 53 3.47 -15.10 5.27
N TYR A 54 2.91 -13.99 5.73
CA TYR A 54 1.65 -13.96 6.48
C TYR A 54 0.50 -13.34 5.71
N PHE A 55 0.79 -12.71 4.56
CA PHE A 55 -0.20 -11.91 3.85
C PHE A 55 -0.58 -12.55 2.50
N LEU A 56 0.17 -12.32 1.42
CA LEU A 56 -0.30 -12.63 0.07
C LEU A 56 0.57 -13.64 -0.71
N ASN A 57 1.69 -14.11 -0.18
CA ASN A 57 2.64 -14.92 -0.95
C ASN A 57 2.09 -16.23 -1.52
N LEU A 58 0.98 -16.75 -0.96
CA LEU A 58 0.36 -17.97 -1.44
C LEU A 58 -0.11 -17.86 -2.90
N TYR A 59 -0.43 -16.66 -3.36
CA TYR A 59 -0.82 -16.43 -4.76
C TYR A 59 0.34 -16.69 -5.72
N ASP A 60 1.54 -16.19 -5.43
CA ASP A 60 2.73 -16.46 -6.26
C ASP A 60 3.21 -17.92 -6.16
N GLN A 61 2.88 -18.62 -5.07
CA GLN A 61 3.22 -20.02 -4.88
C GLN A 61 2.22 -20.99 -5.53
N GLY A 62 1.08 -20.48 -6.04
CA GLY A 62 0.00 -21.34 -6.55
C GLY A 62 -0.69 -22.16 -5.47
N LEU A 63 -0.59 -21.75 -4.19
CA LEU A 63 -1.15 -22.44 -3.03
C LEU A 63 -2.47 -21.81 -2.58
N TYR A 64 -3.37 -21.59 -3.52
CA TYR A 64 -4.70 -21.02 -3.30
C TYR A 64 -5.75 -21.77 -4.13
N SER A 65 -7.01 -21.54 -3.80
CA SER A 65 -8.15 -21.99 -4.57
C SER A 65 -9.20 -20.90 -4.58
N LEU A 66 -9.64 -20.49 -5.76
CA LEU A 66 -10.71 -19.52 -5.92
C LEU A 66 -12.05 -20.26 -5.96
N PRO A 67 -13.06 -19.82 -5.18
CA PRO A 67 -14.45 -20.22 -5.39
C PRO A 67 -14.91 -19.84 -6.81
N GLN A 68 -15.91 -20.55 -7.33
CA GLN A 68 -16.40 -20.31 -8.69
C GLN A 68 -16.83 -18.85 -8.92
N GLU A 69 -17.43 -18.22 -7.93
CA GLU A 69 -17.86 -16.83 -7.96
C GLU A 69 -16.69 -15.84 -7.96
N GLU A 70 -15.47 -16.27 -7.63
CA GLU A 70 -14.25 -15.46 -7.53
C GLU A 70 -13.21 -15.79 -8.62
N GLU A 71 -13.53 -16.72 -9.55
CA GLU A 71 -12.61 -17.09 -10.64
C GLU A 71 -12.15 -15.89 -11.48
N TYR A 72 -12.94 -14.82 -11.55
CA TYR A 72 -12.57 -13.57 -12.22
C TYR A 72 -11.33 -12.88 -11.63
N LEU A 73 -10.95 -13.20 -10.40
CA LEU A 73 -9.73 -12.68 -9.77
C LEU A 73 -8.46 -13.30 -10.34
N GLN A 74 -8.56 -14.42 -11.07
CA GLN A 74 -7.39 -15.08 -11.66
C GLN A 74 -6.61 -14.14 -12.57
N ASP A 75 -7.29 -13.36 -13.41
CA ASP A 75 -6.63 -12.40 -14.29
C ASP A 75 -5.85 -11.33 -13.50
N THR A 76 -6.36 -10.93 -12.33
CA THR A 76 -5.68 -9.96 -11.44
C THR A 76 -4.46 -10.60 -10.78
N ILE A 77 -4.57 -11.86 -10.35
CA ILE A 77 -3.46 -12.61 -9.76
C ILE A 77 -2.34 -12.77 -10.78
N ASP A 78 -2.67 -13.18 -11.99
CA ASP A 78 -1.71 -13.35 -13.07
C ASP A 78 -1.05 -12.02 -13.46
N TRP A 79 -1.84 -10.92 -13.48
CA TRP A 79 -1.35 -9.57 -13.78
C TRP A 79 -0.26 -9.09 -12.82
N TYR A 80 -0.42 -9.36 -11.53
CA TYR A 80 0.50 -8.94 -10.48
C TYR A 80 1.46 -10.04 -10.01
N SER A 81 1.62 -11.10 -10.80
CA SER A 81 2.52 -12.21 -10.47
C SER A 81 3.93 -11.73 -10.13
N GLY A 82 4.49 -12.22 -9.03
CA GLY A 82 5.77 -11.79 -8.47
C GLY A 82 5.66 -10.67 -7.41
N SER A 83 4.58 -9.87 -7.42
CA SER A 83 4.38 -8.82 -6.41
C SER A 83 3.87 -9.38 -5.08
N PHE A 84 3.16 -10.50 -5.09
CA PHE A 84 2.59 -11.12 -3.89
C PHE A 84 3.67 -11.69 -2.95
N SER A 85 4.81 -12.10 -3.47
CA SER A 85 5.98 -12.58 -2.72
C SER A 85 7.05 -11.51 -2.48
N HIS A 86 6.86 -10.30 -3.03
CA HIS A 86 7.83 -9.22 -2.90
C HIS A 86 7.97 -8.76 -1.45
N ARG A 87 9.22 -8.66 -0.97
CA ARG A 87 9.53 -8.11 0.35
C ARG A 87 9.78 -6.62 0.26
N SER A 88 8.72 -5.85 0.41
CA SER A 88 8.80 -4.39 0.37
C SER A 88 9.72 -3.85 1.48
N ILE A 89 10.56 -2.87 1.15
CA ILE A 89 11.38 -2.11 2.12
C ILE A 89 10.48 -1.43 3.18
N THR A 90 9.24 -1.15 2.81
CA THR A 90 8.22 -0.52 3.65
C THR A 90 7.40 -1.53 4.48
N VAL A 91 7.89 -2.76 4.63
CA VAL A 91 7.30 -3.78 5.52
C VAL A 91 8.34 -4.23 6.53
N ALA A 92 8.12 -3.93 7.80
CA ALA A 92 9.01 -4.34 8.88
C ALA A 92 8.26 -4.56 10.20
N ASN A 93 8.80 -5.45 11.04
CA ASN A 93 8.25 -5.67 12.38
C ASN A 93 8.30 -4.37 13.19
N GLY A 94 7.14 -3.94 13.70
CA GLY A 94 7.01 -2.71 14.49
C GLY A 94 7.01 -1.42 13.67
N LEU A 95 6.97 -1.49 12.33
CA LEU A 95 6.91 -0.30 11.50
C LEU A 95 5.63 0.50 11.77
N THR A 96 5.80 1.81 11.86
CA THR A 96 4.73 2.78 12.08
C THR A 96 4.67 3.79 10.94
N ALA A 97 3.57 4.54 10.81
CA ALA A 97 3.44 5.57 9.78
C ALA A 97 4.63 6.56 9.74
N PRO A 98 5.10 7.15 10.87
CA PRO A 98 6.33 7.96 10.84
C PRO A 98 7.59 7.17 10.47
N GLY A 99 7.64 5.85 10.73
CA GLY A 99 8.77 4.99 10.34
C GLY A 99 8.94 4.91 8.82
N VAL A 100 7.86 4.84 8.08
CA VAL A 100 7.86 4.83 6.60
C VAL A 100 8.56 6.05 6.00
N LEU A 101 8.49 7.18 6.70
CA LEU A 101 9.05 8.47 6.29
C LEU A 101 10.41 8.77 6.96
N ASN A 102 10.95 7.84 7.75
CA ASN A 102 12.19 8.05 8.51
C ASN A 102 13.34 7.19 7.97
N PRO A 103 14.43 7.77 7.47
CA PRO A 103 15.57 7.03 6.91
C PRO A 103 16.23 6.01 7.87
N ARG A 104 15.98 6.11 9.17
CA ARG A 104 16.48 5.12 10.14
C ARG A 104 15.85 3.74 9.99
N TRP A 105 14.71 3.63 9.32
CA TRP A 105 14.02 2.38 9.02
C TRP A 105 14.37 1.80 7.65
N SER A 106 15.18 2.51 6.87
CA SER A 106 15.63 2.03 5.55
C SER A 106 16.68 0.94 5.69
N ASP A 107 16.63 -0.04 4.78
CA ASP A 107 17.66 -1.06 4.67
C ASP A 107 18.96 -0.44 4.09
N PRO A 108 20.06 -0.39 4.88
CA PRO A 108 21.30 0.24 4.43
C PRO A 108 22.00 -0.50 3.29
N ASN A 109 21.60 -1.76 3.01
CA ASN A 109 22.17 -2.56 1.92
C ASN A 109 21.49 -2.29 0.57
N GLN A 110 20.28 -1.72 0.58
CA GLN A 110 19.48 -1.49 -0.62
C GLN A 110 19.19 -0.01 -0.86
N CYS A 111 19.00 0.74 0.23
CA CYS A 111 18.63 2.15 0.17
C CYS A 111 19.85 3.05 0.16
N ARG A 112 19.70 4.21 -0.50
CA ARG A 112 20.74 5.24 -0.50
C ARG A 112 20.86 5.88 0.89
N LYS A 113 22.00 6.51 1.16
CA LYS A 113 22.20 7.24 2.42
C LYS A 113 21.11 8.31 2.60
N GLN A 114 20.44 8.31 3.77
CA GLN A 114 19.34 9.22 4.11
C GLN A 114 18.08 9.08 3.23
N GLU A 115 17.97 8.05 2.42
CA GLU A 115 16.76 7.75 1.67
C GLU A 115 15.70 7.17 2.62
N LYS A 116 14.46 7.65 2.52
CA LYS A 116 13.34 7.12 3.31
C LYS A 116 12.93 5.74 2.79
N PRO A 117 12.34 4.85 3.62
CA PRO A 117 11.85 3.54 3.15
C PRO A 117 10.92 3.65 1.94
N ILE A 118 9.97 4.58 1.96
CA ILE A 118 9.03 4.79 0.85
C ILE A 118 9.72 5.20 -0.45
N ASP A 119 10.70 6.11 -0.38
CA ASP A 119 11.44 6.56 -1.57
C ASP A 119 12.31 5.42 -2.13
N CYS A 120 12.90 4.62 -1.24
CA CYS A 120 13.71 3.45 -1.57
C CYS A 120 12.86 2.38 -2.28
N GLU A 121 11.68 2.06 -1.72
CA GLU A 121 10.75 1.09 -2.31
C GLU A 121 10.28 1.53 -3.68
N ILE A 122 9.82 2.78 -3.82
CA ILE A 122 9.37 3.34 -5.11
C ILE A 122 10.48 3.23 -6.16
N ARG A 123 11.72 3.57 -5.80
CA ARG A 123 12.85 3.52 -6.72
C ARG A 123 13.24 2.11 -7.13
N LEU A 124 13.19 1.14 -6.21
CA LEU A 124 13.64 -0.22 -6.46
C LEU A 124 12.60 -1.09 -7.17
N HIS A 125 11.34 -0.93 -6.77
CA HIS A 125 10.25 -1.80 -7.23
C HIS A 125 9.35 -1.15 -8.26
N ASN A 126 9.34 0.19 -8.34
CA ASN A 126 8.58 0.99 -9.31
C ASN A 126 7.08 0.65 -9.41
N PRO A 127 6.36 0.50 -8.29
CA PRO A 127 4.98 0.00 -8.30
C PRO A 127 4.00 1.01 -8.93
N SER A 128 2.91 0.49 -9.50
CA SER A 128 1.75 1.29 -9.93
C SER A 128 0.69 1.45 -8.84
N VAL A 129 0.68 0.53 -7.87
CA VAL A 129 -0.28 0.50 -6.75
C VAL A 129 0.49 0.20 -5.46
N VAL A 130 0.07 0.80 -4.35
CA VAL A 130 0.61 0.50 -3.01
C VAL A 130 -0.52 0.23 -2.04
N LEU A 131 -0.47 -0.96 -1.42
CA LEU A 131 -1.38 -1.34 -0.34
C LEU A 131 -0.83 -0.80 0.97
N ILE A 132 -1.64 -0.07 1.73
CA ILE A 132 -1.26 0.54 3.02
C ILE A 132 -2.04 -0.15 4.13
N SER A 133 -1.32 -0.90 4.97
CA SER A 133 -1.86 -1.61 6.14
C SER A 133 -1.07 -1.21 7.38
N LEU A 134 -1.41 -0.04 7.93
CA LEU A 134 -0.75 0.58 9.08
C LEU A 134 -1.76 0.86 10.19
N GLY A 135 -1.26 1.02 11.42
CA GLY A 135 -2.06 1.42 12.58
C GLY A 135 -1.89 0.50 13.78
N THR A 136 -1.63 -0.77 13.57
CA THR A 136 -1.48 -1.77 14.65
C THR A 136 -0.42 -1.37 15.69
N ASN A 137 0.68 -0.78 15.26
CA ASN A 137 1.80 -0.36 16.11
C ASN A 137 1.72 1.11 16.54
N TRP A 138 0.57 1.79 16.35
CA TRP A 138 0.43 3.16 16.80
C TRP A 138 0.36 3.23 18.32
N HIS A 139 1.22 4.06 18.94
CA HIS A 139 1.30 4.12 20.37
C HIS A 139 0.08 4.84 20.97
N PRO A 140 -0.58 4.27 22.00
CA PRO A 140 -1.84 4.82 22.54
C PRO A 140 -1.73 6.24 23.14
N SER A 141 -0.52 6.69 23.51
CA SER A 141 -0.28 8.05 24.03
C SER A 141 -0.15 9.11 22.93
N LEU A 142 -0.08 8.71 21.65
CA LEU A 142 -0.02 9.63 20.52
C LEU A 142 -1.43 9.92 20.02
N SER A 143 -1.67 11.14 19.53
CA SER A 143 -2.99 11.55 19.07
C SER A 143 -3.35 10.92 17.72
N HIS A 144 -4.65 10.67 17.51
CA HIS A 144 -5.15 10.26 16.20
C HIS A 144 -4.83 11.29 15.11
N ALA A 145 -4.82 12.58 15.46
CA ALA A 145 -4.47 13.63 14.50
C ALA A 145 -3.03 13.48 13.98
N GLN A 146 -2.08 13.13 14.84
CA GLN A 146 -0.70 12.85 14.43
C GLN A 146 -0.61 11.61 13.52
N TYR A 147 -1.37 10.56 13.82
CA TYR A 147 -1.43 9.38 12.96
C TYR A 147 -1.93 9.74 11.55
N LEU A 148 -3.06 10.47 11.48
CA LEU A 148 -3.63 10.91 10.22
C LEU A 148 -2.69 11.82 9.44
N ASP A 149 -1.95 12.71 10.11
CA ASP A 149 -0.96 13.58 9.46
C ASP A 149 0.14 12.76 8.76
N TYR A 150 0.70 11.75 9.42
CA TYR A 150 1.68 10.87 8.79
C TYR A 150 1.08 10.02 7.67
N LEU A 151 -0.16 9.54 7.86
CA LEU A 151 -0.84 8.77 6.82
C LEU A 151 -1.09 9.62 5.57
N TYR A 152 -1.53 10.88 5.75
CA TYR A 152 -1.68 11.82 4.63
C TYR A 152 -0.35 12.10 3.92
N GLN A 153 0.74 12.30 4.64
CA GLN A 153 2.06 12.48 4.03
C GLN A 153 2.48 11.27 3.17
N ILE A 154 2.16 10.03 3.60
CA ILE A 154 2.41 8.82 2.83
C ILE A 154 1.55 8.82 1.55
N ILE A 155 0.26 9.10 1.68
CA ILE A 155 -0.69 9.14 0.56
C ILE A 155 -0.28 10.23 -0.44
N GLU A 156 0.01 11.44 0.03
CA GLU A 156 0.47 12.55 -0.81
C GLU A 156 1.73 12.18 -1.57
N LYS A 157 2.71 11.58 -0.90
CA LYS A 157 3.94 11.11 -1.55
C LYS A 157 3.66 10.12 -2.67
N LEU A 158 2.76 9.15 -2.47
CA LEU A 158 2.40 8.18 -3.50
C LEU A 158 1.69 8.87 -4.69
N LEU A 159 0.77 9.79 -4.41
CA LEU A 159 0.06 10.54 -5.45
C LEU A 159 0.98 11.46 -6.27
N GLU A 160 1.98 12.09 -5.63
CA GLU A 160 3.03 12.89 -6.30
C GLU A 160 3.89 12.05 -7.25
N GLU A 161 4.04 10.76 -6.94
CA GLU A 161 4.77 9.79 -7.76
C GLU A 161 3.87 9.07 -8.78
N ASP A 162 2.61 9.51 -8.93
CA ASP A 162 1.60 8.88 -9.79
C ASP A 162 1.37 7.38 -9.46
N ILE A 163 1.34 7.05 -8.16
CA ILE A 163 1.08 5.71 -7.64
C ILE A 163 -0.27 5.71 -6.93
N VAL A 164 -1.10 4.69 -7.17
CA VAL A 164 -2.43 4.57 -6.55
C VAL A 164 -2.29 4.02 -5.13
N PRO A 165 -2.66 4.79 -4.09
CA PRO A 165 -2.70 4.29 -2.72
C PRO A 165 -4.02 3.53 -2.46
N VAL A 166 -3.93 2.36 -1.82
CA VAL A 166 -5.07 1.56 -1.37
C VAL A 166 -4.93 1.33 0.13
N LEU A 167 -5.89 1.80 0.91
CA LEU A 167 -5.91 1.62 2.37
C LEU A 167 -6.73 0.37 2.72
N SER A 168 -6.20 -0.43 3.65
CA SER A 168 -6.84 -1.64 4.18
C SER A 168 -7.01 -1.57 5.70
#